data_2f9f1350c00382f7c0e64421dfa1ff6b
#
_entry.id   2f9f1350c00382f7c0e64421dfa1ff6b
#
_cell.length_a   1.000
_cell.length_b   1.000
_cell.length_c   1.000
_cell.angle_alpha   90.00
_cell.angle_beta   90.00
_cell.angle_gamma   90.00
#
_symmetry.space_group_name_H-M   'P 1'
#
loop_
_entity.id
_entity.type
_entity.pdbx_description
1 polymer ?
#
loop_
_entity_poly.entity_id
_entity_poly.type
_entity_poly.pdbx_seq_one_letter_code
_entity_poly.pdbx_strand_id
1 'polypeptide(L)' 'MSRLTIIVERGAEYRRSPALVRDTHCGAEFYLQDEYLGACECPRCGQWFNLFGQELTDPRGWSSGSDW' A
#
# COMPACT_ATOMS: atom_id res chain seq x y z
N MET A 1 5.71 -13.18 -6.40
CA MET A 1 6.62 -12.04 -6.24
C MET A 1 5.84 -10.81 -5.90
N SER A 2 6.45 -9.93 -5.12
CA SER A 2 5.77 -8.71 -4.72
C SER A 2 5.69 -7.74 -5.90
N ARG A 3 4.56 -7.06 -6.00
CA ARG A 3 4.37 -6.01 -6.97
C ARG A 3 5.19 -4.77 -6.63
N LEU A 4 5.58 -4.63 -5.36
CA LEU A 4 6.30 -3.45 -4.90
C LEU A 4 7.79 -3.73 -4.80
N THR A 5 8.59 -2.74 -5.17
CA THR A 5 10.03 -2.77 -4.97
C THR A 5 10.35 -1.81 -3.84
N ILE A 6 11.11 -2.26 -2.85
CA ILE A 6 11.48 -1.41 -1.73
C ILE A 6 12.67 -0.54 -2.15
N ILE A 7 12.49 0.78 -2.06
CA ILE A 7 13.54 1.74 -2.36
C ILE A 7 14.28 2.08 -1.08
N VAL A 8 13.54 2.33 0.00
CA VAL A 8 14.10 2.62 1.32
C VAL A 8 13.38 1.74 2.31
N GLU A 9 14.13 0.95 3.08
CA GLU A 9 13.53 0.05 4.03
C GLU A 9 12.96 0.82 5.22
N ARG A 10 11.93 0.21 5.80
CA ARG A 10 11.27 0.76 6.97
C ARG A 10 12.23 0.82 8.15
N GLY A 11 12.18 1.92 8.89
CA GLY A 11 12.92 2.03 10.14
C GLY A 11 12.23 1.27 11.27
N ALA A 12 12.79 1.42 12.48
CA ALA A 12 12.25 0.73 13.65
C ALA A 12 10.83 1.14 13.96
N GLU A 13 10.50 2.39 13.69
CA GLU A 13 9.16 2.91 13.90
C GLU A 13 8.58 3.32 12.56
N TYR A 14 7.71 2.50 12.03
CA TYR A 14 7.20 2.75 10.68
C TYR A 14 6.43 4.07 10.58
N ARG A 15 5.89 4.57 11.69
CA ARG A 15 5.16 5.83 11.64
C ARG A 15 6.08 7.00 11.36
N ARG A 16 7.34 6.90 11.77
CA ARG A 16 8.33 7.95 11.53
C ARG A 16 9.19 7.66 10.31
N SER A 17 9.41 6.40 10.04
CA SER A 17 10.31 5.99 8.97
C SER A 17 9.65 4.87 8.16
N PRO A 18 8.57 5.17 7.45
CA PRO A 18 7.92 4.15 6.64
C PRO A 18 8.79 3.75 5.46
N ALA A 19 8.58 2.56 4.96
CA ALA A 19 9.28 2.11 3.78
C ALA A 19 8.83 2.90 2.57
N LEU A 20 9.79 3.29 1.74
CA LEU A 20 9.49 3.90 0.45
C LEU A 20 9.52 2.81 -0.59
N VAL A 21 8.46 2.69 -1.35
CA VAL A 21 8.34 1.62 -2.35
C VAL A 21 7.93 2.19 -3.69
N ARG A 22 8.21 1.41 -4.72
CA ARG A 22 7.74 1.71 -6.07
C ARG A 22 6.80 0.62 -6.52
N ASP A 23 5.65 1.01 -7.02
CA ASP A 23 4.71 0.08 -7.62
C ASP A 23 5.19 -0.22 -9.04
N THR A 24 5.64 -1.44 -9.28
CA THR A 24 6.18 -1.80 -10.59
C THR A 24 5.12 -1.85 -11.66
N HIS A 25 3.86 -1.90 -11.27
CA HIS A 25 2.77 -1.92 -12.24
C HIS A 25 2.56 -0.56 -12.89
N CYS A 26 2.62 0.51 -12.10
CA CYS A 26 2.35 1.84 -12.62
C CYS A 26 3.52 2.80 -12.45
N GLY A 27 4.58 2.40 -11.76
CA GLY A 27 5.76 3.24 -11.57
C GLY A 27 5.64 4.26 -10.48
N ALA A 28 4.56 4.31 -9.75
CA ALA A 28 4.38 5.29 -8.69
C ALA A 28 5.24 4.93 -7.48
N GLU A 29 5.77 5.95 -6.82
CA GLU A 29 6.52 5.76 -5.58
C GLU A 29 5.72 6.33 -4.43
N PHE A 30 5.63 5.59 -3.35
CA PHE A 30 4.85 6.02 -2.20
C PHE A 30 5.36 5.32 -0.95
N TYR A 31 4.92 5.81 0.21
CA TYR A 31 5.32 5.23 1.48
C TYR A 31 4.28 4.23 1.96
N LEU A 32 4.76 3.11 2.52
CA LEU A 32 3.88 2.12 3.14
C LEU A 32 3.55 2.59 4.55
N GLN A 33 2.54 3.40 4.66
CA GLN A 33 2.13 3.94 5.95
C GLN A 33 0.65 3.63 6.20
N ASP A 34 0.28 3.73 7.47
CA ASP A 34 -1.07 3.40 7.89
C ASP A 34 -2.00 4.55 7.51
N GLU A 35 -2.61 4.43 6.36
CA GLU A 35 -3.60 5.41 5.91
C GLU A 35 -5.01 5.03 6.34
N TYR A 36 -5.29 3.73 6.36
CA TYR A 36 -6.60 3.26 6.76
C TYR A 36 -6.49 1.80 7.19
N LEU A 37 -6.75 1.55 8.47
CA LEU A 37 -6.76 0.19 9.03
C LEU A 37 -5.48 -0.61 8.72
N GLY A 38 -4.35 0.06 8.78
CA GLY A 38 -3.09 -0.59 8.51
C GLY A 38 -2.81 -0.84 7.04
N ALA A 39 -3.47 -0.09 6.17
CA ALA A 39 -3.29 -0.24 4.73
C ALA A 39 -3.04 1.11 4.10
N CYS A 40 -2.45 1.10 2.92
CA CYS A 40 -2.24 2.31 2.14
C CYS A 40 -2.56 2.04 0.68
N GLU A 41 -2.84 3.09 -0.04
CA GLU A 41 -3.29 3.01 -1.40
C GLU A 41 -2.24 3.61 -2.34
N CYS A 42 -1.98 2.92 -3.44
CA CYS A 42 -1.11 3.48 -4.46
C CYS A 42 -1.78 4.73 -5.03
N PRO A 43 -1.07 5.87 -5.02
CA PRO A 43 -1.69 7.13 -5.44
C PRO A 43 -1.98 7.20 -6.93
N ARG A 44 -1.47 6.24 -7.69
CA ARG A 44 -1.64 6.28 -9.13
C ARG A 44 -2.68 5.29 -9.62
N CYS A 45 -2.62 4.05 -9.18
CA CYS A 45 -3.53 3.03 -9.69
C CYS A 45 -4.62 2.62 -8.68
N GLY A 46 -4.51 3.06 -7.44
CA GLY A 46 -5.54 2.79 -6.45
C GLY A 46 -5.50 1.43 -5.80
N GLN A 47 -4.47 0.65 -6.05
CA GLN A 47 -4.35 -0.65 -5.42
C GLN A 47 -3.97 -0.47 -3.95
N TRP A 48 -4.63 -1.22 -3.07
CA TRP A 48 -4.34 -1.17 -1.65
C TRP A 48 -3.29 -2.20 -1.28
N PHE A 49 -2.45 -1.85 -0.32
CA PHE A 49 -1.39 -2.71 0.20
C PHE A 49 -1.35 -2.63 1.71
N ASN A 50 -0.97 -3.73 2.36
CA ASN A 50 -0.71 -3.67 3.79
C ASN A 50 0.70 -3.11 4.05
N LEU A 51 1.07 -3.00 5.32
CA LEU A 51 2.37 -2.41 5.65
C LEU A 51 3.54 -3.31 5.33
N PHE A 52 3.29 -4.52 4.88
CA PHE A 52 4.31 -5.44 4.42
C PHE A 52 4.41 -5.46 2.90
N GLY A 53 3.59 -4.67 2.22
CA GLY A 53 3.64 -4.58 0.77
C GLY A 53 2.80 -5.61 0.05
N GLN A 54 1.95 -6.33 0.73
CA GLN A 54 1.08 -7.30 0.10
C GLN A 54 -0.18 -6.62 -0.43
N GLU A 55 -0.65 -7.09 -1.58
CA GLU A 55 -1.85 -6.54 -2.17
C GLU A 55 -3.07 -6.90 -1.35
N LEU A 56 -3.93 -5.92 -1.18
CA LEU A 56 -5.16 -6.10 -0.42
C LEU A 56 -6.36 -5.70 -1.26
N THR A 57 -7.49 -6.30 -0.94
CA THR A 57 -8.77 -5.79 -1.38
C THR A 57 -9.01 -4.47 -0.65
N ASP A 58 -9.77 -3.58 -1.26
CA ASP A 58 -10.07 -2.29 -0.64
C ASP A 58 -10.54 -2.52 0.80
N PRO A 59 -9.79 -2.04 1.79
CA PRO A 59 -10.14 -2.29 3.21
C PRO A 59 -11.39 -1.57 3.64
N ARG A 60 -11.84 -0.60 2.87
CA ARG A 60 -13.11 0.02 3.16
C ARG A 60 -14.27 -0.89 2.83
N GLY A 61 -13.99 -1.94 2.07
CA GLY A 61 -14.89 -3.09 1.96
C GLY A 61 -16.17 -2.87 1.22
N TRP A 62 -16.33 -1.70 0.66
CA TRP A 62 -17.62 -1.40 0.12
C TRP A 62 -17.67 -1.55 -1.36
N SER A 63 -16.55 -1.79 -1.92
CA SER A 63 -16.53 -2.05 -3.34
C SER A 63 -17.44 -3.19 -3.69
N SER A 64 -17.56 -4.12 -2.80
CA SER A 64 -18.42 -5.23 -3.05
C SER A 64 -19.85 -4.91 -2.74
N GLY A 65 -20.07 -3.83 -2.09
CA GLY A 65 -21.41 -3.47 -1.73
C GLY A 65 -22.31 -3.34 -2.92
N SER A 66 -21.71 -3.19 -4.03
CA SER A 66 -22.47 -3.11 -5.24
C SER A 66 -23.17 -4.39 -5.57
N ASP A 67 -22.98 -5.37 -4.81
CA ASP A 67 -23.55 -6.64 -5.12
C ASP A 67 -25.03 -6.72 -4.89
N TRP A 68 -25.68 -5.70 -4.53
CA TRP A 68 -27.12 -5.81 -4.46
C TRP A 68 -27.83 -5.10 -5.59
#